data_bae83e7b167ddf3806095f13b599e820
#
_entry.id   bae83e7b167ddf3806095f13b599e820
#
_cell.length_a   1.000
_cell.length_b   1.000
_cell.length_c   1.000
_cell.angle_alpha   90.00
_cell.angle_beta   90.00
_cell.angle_gamma   90.00
#
_symmetry.space_group_name_H-M   'P 1'
#
loop_
_entity.id
_entity.type
_entity.pdbx_description
1 polymer ?
#
loop_
_entity_poly.entity_id
_entity_poly.type
_entity_poly.pdbx_seq_one_letter_code
_entity_poly.pdbx_strand_id
1 'polypeptide(L)'
;MLHRVGELTMAAGALFLAAGTAAWIAVTKQLSDERITLPGNAPMLAGKPVRGPVTAYVEAHVIKGNAERGAGGRTFADISDALREVDPSSDEARELRNQSSALSTAASLRTSLMTSVLAYGVSALVAGLGVLFLLGGSEVRGASQ
;
A
#
# COMPACT_ATOMS: atom_id res chain seq x y z
N MET A 1 25.30 33.99 10.96
CA MET A 1 24.28 33.10 11.61
C MET A 1 23.36 32.49 10.53
N LEU A 2 22.79 33.29 9.67
CA LEU A 2 21.91 32.85 8.57
C LEU A 2 22.54 31.80 7.61
N HIS A 3 23.82 31.98 7.25
CA HIS A 3 24.56 31.03 6.42
C HIS A 3 24.55 29.60 6.98
N ARG A 4 24.81 29.44 8.28
CA ARG A 4 24.78 28.14 8.97
C ARG A 4 23.38 27.54 9.02
N VAL A 5 22.34 28.35 9.17
CA VAL A 5 20.94 27.88 9.10
C VAL A 5 20.64 27.35 7.72
N GLY A 6 21.02 28.06 6.65
CA GLY A 6 20.85 27.58 5.28
C GLY A 6 21.56 26.25 5.03
N GLU A 7 22.80 26.09 5.50
CA GLU A 7 23.56 24.84 5.35
C GLU A 7 22.91 23.66 6.10
N LEU A 8 22.46 23.86 7.32
CA LEU A 8 21.77 22.82 8.10
C LEU A 8 20.44 22.42 7.46
N THR A 9 19.69 23.39 6.94
CA THR A 9 18.43 23.15 6.24
C THR A 9 18.69 22.34 4.97
N MET A 10 19.72 22.68 4.19
CA MET A 10 20.08 21.90 2.98
C MET A 10 20.55 20.48 3.35
N ALA A 11 21.33 20.32 4.41
CA ALA A 11 21.78 19.00 4.85
C ALA A 11 20.60 18.11 5.29
N ALA A 12 19.64 18.68 6.04
CA ALA A 12 18.40 18.01 6.40
C ALA A 12 17.57 17.66 5.15
N GLY A 13 17.48 18.58 4.18
CA GLY A 13 16.80 18.36 2.91
C GLY A 13 17.40 17.21 2.11
N ALA A 14 18.72 17.15 2.01
CA ALA A 14 19.42 16.07 1.33
C ALA A 14 19.17 14.72 2.01
N LEU A 15 19.18 14.68 3.35
CA LEU A 15 18.89 13.48 4.12
C LEU A 15 17.45 12.99 3.88
N PHE A 16 16.47 13.88 3.93
CA PHE A 16 15.06 13.52 3.70
C PHE A 16 14.82 13.04 2.26
N LEU A 17 15.41 13.71 1.28
CA LEU A 17 15.32 13.27 -0.12
C LEU A 17 15.91 11.87 -0.31
N ALA A 18 17.08 11.62 0.25
CA ALA A 18 17.73 10.31 0.20
C ALA A 18 16.89 9.23 0.91
N ALA A 19 16.39 9.51 2.12
CA ALA A 19 15.59 8.58 2.89
C ALA A 19 14.24 8.25 2.20
N GLY A 20 13.52 9.27 1.72
CA GLY A 20 12.27 9.06 0.99
C GLY A 20 12.45 8.26 -0.30
N THR A 21 13.51 8.56 -1.05
CA THR A 21 13.85 7.80 -2.28
C THR A 21 14.22 6.35 -1.96
N ALA A 22 15.03 6.12 -0.93
CA ALA A 22 15.41 4.77 -0.52
C ALA A 22 14.20 3.96 -0.06
N ALA A 23 13.29 4.54 0.71
CA ALA A 23 12.05 3.90 1.14
C ALA A 23 11.16 3.55 -0.07
N TRP A 24 10.99 4.46 -1.04
CA TRP A 24 10.26 4.20 -2.28
C TRP A 24 10.82 2.99 -3.04
N ILE A 25 12.14 2.96 -3.22
CA ILE A 25 12.82 1.85 -3.91
C ILE A 25 12.62 0.53 -3.15
N ALA A 26 12.73 0.55 -1.82
CA ALA A 26 12.56 -0.64 -0.99
C ALA A 26 11.14 -1.23 -1.13
N VAL A 27 10.10 -0.40 -1.07
CA VAL A 27 8.71 -0.84 -1.26
C VAL A 27 8.49 -1.38 -2.68
N THR A 28 9.02 -0.68 -3.70
CA THR A 28 8.94 -1.14 -5.10
C THR A 28 9.58 -2.51 -5.28
N LYS A 29 10.75 -2.71 -4.65
CA LYS A 29 11.45 -3.99 -4.71
C LYS A 29 10.64 -5.09 -4.03
N GLN A 30 10.13 -4.88 -2.82
CA GLN A 30 9.30 -5.84 -2.10
C GLN A 30 8.09 -6.27 -2.93
N LEU A 31 7.32 -5.31 -3.48
CA LEU A 31 6.18 -5.63 -4.34
C LEU A 31 6.59 -6.40 -5.61
N SER A 32 7.73 -6.05 -6.20
CA SER A 32 8.23 -6.73 -7.40
C SER A 32 8.66 -8.17 -7.11
N ASP A 33 9.22 -8.43 -5.95
CA ASP A 33 9.66 -9.76 -5.52
C ASP A 33 8.47 -10.72 -5.33
N GLU A 34 7.28 -10.21 -4.99
CA GLU A 34 6.02 -10.99 -4.90
C GLU A 34 5.50 -11.45 -6.27
N ARG A 35 5.97 -10.88 -7.37
CA ARG A 35 5.62 -11.22 -8.76
C ARG A 35 4.11 -11.22 -9.05
N ILE A 36 3.34 -10.41 -8.32
CA ILE A 36 1.91 -10.27 -8.52
C ILE A 36 1.65 -9.54 -9.85
N THR A 37 0.68 -10.04 -10.60
CA THR A 37 0.22 -9.43 -11.86
C THR A 37 -1.28 -9.19 -11.76
N LEU A 38 -1.72 -8.00 -12.13
CA LEU A 38 -3.13 -7.62 -12.14
C LEU A 38 -3.93 -8.58 -13.04
N PRO A 39 -5.00 -9.21 -12.54
CA PRO A 39 -5.79 -10.16 -13.30
C PRO A 39 -6.57 -9.50 -14.44
N GLY A 40 -7.06 -10.30 -15.37
CA GLY A 40 -7.78 -9.81 -16.56
C GLY A 40 -9.08 -9.07 -16.27
N ASN A 41 -9.68 -9.27 -15.09
CA ASN A 41 -10.86 -8.55 -14.61
C ASN A 41 -10.56 -7.26 -13.84
N ALA A 42 -9.30 -6.83 -13.79
CA ALA A 42 -8.94 -5.56 -13.21
C ALA A 42 -9.56 -4.39 -14.03
N PRO A 43 -10.13 -3.38 -13.37
CA PRO A 43 -10.80 -2.26 -14.05
C PRO A 43 -9.83 -1.40 -14.88
N MET A 44 -8.55 -1.47 -14.55
CA MET A 44 -7.45 -0.81 -15.27
C MET A 44 -6.17 -1.59 -15.10
N LEU A 45 -5.21 -1.38 -16.02
CA LEU A 45 -3.86 -1.96 -15.97
C LEU A 45 -3.83 -3.50 -15.92
N ALA A 46 -4.87 -4.19 -16.40
CA ALA A 46 -4.91 -5.65 -16.48
C ALA A 46 -3.63 -6.20 -17.14
N GLY A 47 -3.08 -7.27 -16.59
CA GLY A 47 -1.83 -7.89 -17.05
C GLY A 47 -0.55 -7.13 -16.66
N LYS A 48 -0.63 -5.98 -15.98
CA LYS A 48 0.55 -5.26 -15.51
C LYS A 48 1.03 -5.81 -14.17
N PRO A 49 2.36 -5.86 -13.96
CA PRO A 49 2.93 -6.27 -12.68
C PRO A 49 2.66 -5.22 -11.58
N VAL A 50 2.45 -5.68 -10.36
CA VAL A 50 2.26 -4.83 -9.19
C VAL A 50 3.63 -4.36 -8.69
N ARG A 51 3.99 -3.10 -9.01
CA ARG A 51 5.31 -2.50 -8.71
C ARG A 51 5.25 -1.06 -8.20
N GLY A 52 4.07 -0.55 -7.93
CA GLY A 52 3.90 0.84 -7.54
C GLY A 52 2.56 1.11 -6.89
N PRO A 53 2.33 2.33 -6.36
CA PRO A 53 1.16 2.64 -5.56
C PRO A 53 -0.17 2.43 -6.31
N VAL A 54 -0.24 2.79 -7.58
CA VAL A 54 -1.47 2.65 -8.38
C VAL A 54 -1.79 1.18 -8.62
N THR A 55 -0.81 0.36 -9.03
CA THR A 55 -1.03 -1.07 -9.26
C THR A 55 -1.34 -1.82 -7.98
N ALA A 56 -0.71 -1.47 -6.84
CA ALA A 56 -1.04 -2.03 -5.54
C ALA A 56 -2.46 -1.67 -5.09
N TYR A 57 -2.89 -0.43 -5.31
CA TYR A 57 -4.24 0.02 -5.00
C TYR A 57 -5.30 -0.72 -5.84
N VAL A 58 -5.08 -0.84 -7.14
CA VAL A 58 -5.99 -1.56 -8.05
C VAL A 58 -6.10 -3.03 -7.64
N GLU A 59 -4.97 -3.70 -7.36
CA GLU A 59 -4.97 -5.10 -6.94
C GLU A 59 -5.71 -5.30 -5.62
N ALA A 60 -5.52 -4.42 -4.64
CA ALA A 60 -6.25 -4.47 -3.38
C ALA A 60 -7.78 -4.42 -3.58
N HIS A 61 -8.26 -3.64 -4.55
CA HIS A 61 -9.69 -3.56 -4.89
C HIS A 61 -10.18 -4.79 -5.64
N VAL A 62 -9.37 -5.34 -6.55
CA VAL A 62 -9.69 -6.58 -7.28
C VAL A 62 -9.81 -7.75 -6.33
N ILE A 63 -8.86 -7.91 -5.39
CA ILE A 63 -8.88 -8.96 -4.36
C ILE A 63 -10.17 -8.88 -3.53
N LYS A 64 -10.55 -7.68 -3.08
CA LYS A 64 -11.80 -7.47 -2.34
C LYS A 64 -13.02 -7.94 -3.16
N GLY A 65 -13.15 -7.42 -4.38
CA GLY A 65 -14.30 -7.73 -5.23
C GLY A 65 -14.38 -9.20 -5.63
N ASN A 66 -13.24 -9.87 -5.82
CA ASN A 66 -13.20 -11.29 -6.12
C ASN A 66 -13.63 -12.13 -4.91
N ALA A 67 -13.15 -11.79 -3.71
CA ALA A 67 -13.50 -12.50 -2.48
C ALA A 67 -14.99 -12.35 -2.14
N GLU A 68 -15.54 -11.13 -2.25
CA GLU A 68 -16.97 -10.88 -2.03
C GLU A 68 -17.84 -11.63 -3.03
N ARG A 69 -17.47 -11.69 -4.32
CA ARG A 69 -18.19 -12.47 -5.32
C ARG A 69 -18.11 -13.99 -5.03
N GLY A 70 -16.94 -14.48 -4.63
CA GLY A 70 -16.76 -15.88 -4.24
C GLY A 70 -17.58 -16.29 -3.01
N ALA A 71 -17.86 -15.33 -2.13
CA ALA A 71 -18.72 -15.52 -0.96
C ALA A 71 -20.22 -15.26 -1.23
N GLY A 72 -20.61 -15.09 -2.52
CA GLY A 72 -21.99 -14.78 -2.89
C GLY A 72 -22.48 -13.42 -2.41
N GLY A 73 -21.58 -12.44 -2.30
CA GLY A 73 -21.87 -11.09 -1.81
C GLY A 73 -21.92 -10.97 -0.28
N ARG A 74 -21.68 -12.07 0.43
CA ARG A 74 -21.67 -12.08 1.91
C ARG A 74 -20.37 -11.50 2.46
N THR A 75 -20.49 -10.81 3.59
CA THR A 75 -19.34 -10.32 4.36
C THR A 75 -18.81 -11.41 5.30
N PHE A 76 -17.64 -11.19 5.89
CA PHE A 76 -17.11 -12.07 6.94
C PHE A 76 -18.05 -12.16 8.14
N ALA A 77 -18.72 -11.07 8.51
CA ALA A 77 -19.70 -11.04 9.59
C ALA A 77 -20.91 -11.94 9.27
N ASP A 78 -21.50 -11.80 8.07
CA ASP A 78 -22.64 -12.61 7.63
C ASP A 78 -22.32 -14.12 7.66
N ILE A 79 -21.12 -14.49 7.22
CA ILE A 79 -20.68 -15.89 7.24
C ILE A 79 -20.42 -16.38 8.67
N SER A 80 -19.86 -15.54 9.53
CA SER A 80 -19.62 -15.86 10.92
C SER A 80 -20.94 -16.08 11.69
N ASP A 81 -21.96 -15.30 11.38
CA ASP A 81 -23.30 -15.47 11.97
C ASP A 81 -23.98 -16.75 11.45
N ALA A 82 -23.93 -17.00 10.14
CA ALA A 82 -24.45 -18.23 9.56
C ALA A 82 -23.78 -19.50 10.15
N LEU A 83 -22.47 -19.44 10.42
CA LEU A 83 -21.74 -20.56 11.05
C LEU A 83 -22.24 -20.92 12.47
N ARG A 84 -22.88 -19.99 13.17
CA ARG A 84 -23.46 -20.25 14.51
C ARG A 84 -24.81 -20.97 14.46
N GLU A 85 -25.47 -20.92 13.29
CA GLU A 85 -26.82 -21.45 13.10
C GLU A 85 -26.84 -22.85 12.48
N VAL A 86 -25.71 -23.30 11.89
CA VAL A 86 -25.60 -24.60 11.21
C VAL A 86 -24.90 -25.63 12.09
N ASP A 87 -25.21 -26.93 11.84
CA ASP A 87 -24.49 -28.04 12.49
C ASP A 87 -23.00 -27.99 12.12
N PRO A 88 -22.07 -27.91 13.10
CA PRO A 88 -20.64 -27.83 12.85
C PRO A 88 -20.06 -28.97 12.00
N SER A 89 -20.73 -30.14 11.95
CA SER A 89 -20.30 -31.30 11.18
C SER A 89 -20.87 -31.34 9.77
N SER A 90 -21.78 -30.45 9.43
CA SER A 90 -22.45 -30.41 8.12
C SER A 90 -21.52 -29.98 6.98
N ASP A 91 -21.88 -30.35 5.75
CA ASP A 91 -21.21 -29.89 4.53
C ASP A 91 -21.38 -28.37 4.37
N GLU A 92 -22.51 -27.82 4.78
CA GLU A 92 -22.78 -26.39 4.78
C GLU A 92 -21.79 -25.65 5.70
N ALA A 93 -21.54 -26.15 6.90
CA ALA A 93 -20.55 -25.55 7.80
C ALA A 93 -19.13 -25.63 7.23
N ARG A 94 -18.81 -26.67 6.47
CA ARG A 94 -17.50 -26.76 5.77
C ARG A 94 -17.38 -25.69 4.69
N GLU A 95 -18.42 -25.51 3.87
CA GLU A 95 -18.42 -24.48 2.83
C GLU A 95 -18.32 -23.07 3.43
N LEU A 96 -19.09 -22.76 4.46
CA LEU A 96 -19.01 -21.49 5.18
C LEU A 96 -17.62 -21.23 5.77
N ARG A 97 -16.96 -22.24 6.32
CA ARG A 97 -15.56 -22.12 6.80
C ARG A 97 -14.59 -21.83 5.68
N ASN A 98 -14.74 -22.46 4.51
CA ASN A 98 -13.91 -22.19 3.35
C ASN A 98 -14.08 -20.75 2.86
N GLN A 99 -15.32 -20.25 2.78
CA GLN A 99 -15.62 -18.87 2.42
C GLN A 99 -15.06 -17.88 3.46
N SER A 100 -15.20 -18.16 4.75
CA SER A 100 -14.62 -17.36 5.83
C SER A 100 -13.10 -17.26 5.72
N SER A 101 -12.43 -18.39 5.46
CA SER A 101 -10.99 -18.46 5.26
C SER A 101 -10.55 -17.65 4.04
N ALA A 102 -11.27 -17.78 2.91
CA ALA A 102 -10.98 -17.02 1.70
C ALA A 102 -11.13 -15.50 1.91
N LEU A 103 -12.20 -15.06 2.58
CA LEU A 103 -12.42 -13.65 2.92
C LEU A 103 -11.33 -13.11 3.85
N SER A 104 -10.94 -13.90 4.87
CA SER A 104 -9.87 -13.52 5.80
C SER A 104 -8.52 -13.37 5.08
N THR A 105 -8.18 -14.32 4.21
CA THR A 105 -6.98 -14.26 3.39
C THR A 105 -6.99 -13.03 2.47
N ALA A 106 -8.11 -12.79 1.80
CA ALA A 106 -8.27 -11.61 0.94
C ALA A 106 -8.14 -10.30 1.71
N ALA A 107 -8.70 -10.23 2.93
CA ALA A 107 -8.56 -9.06 3.81
C ALA A 107 -7.10 -8.82 4.20
N SER A 108 -6.35 -9.85 4.52
CA SER A 108 -4.92 -9.77 4.87
C SER A 108 -4.08 -9.28 3.69
N LEU A 109 -4.27 -9.86 2.51
CA LEU A 109 -3.57 -9.46 1.28
C LEU A 109 -3.90 -8.00 0.91
N ARG A 110 -5.17 -7.62 0.98
CA ARG A 110 -5.61 -6.25 0.75
C ARG A 110 -4.94 -5.28 1.73
N THR A 111 -4.91 -5.62 3.02
CA THR A 111 -4.26 -4.78 4.04
C THR A 111 -2.78 -4.59 3.75
N SER A 112 -2.06 -5.65 3.38
CA SER A 112 -0.64 -5.57 3.00
C SER A 112 -0.41 -4.65 1.79
N LEU A 113 -1.24 -4.77 0.74
CA LEU A 113 -1.17 -3.90 -0.43
C LEU A 113 -1.48 -2.43 -0.09
N MET A 114 -2.51 -2.18 0.73
CA MET A 114 -2.86 -0.83 1.16
C MET A 114 -1.79 -0.21 2.07
N THR A 115 -1.11 -1.02 2.89
CA THR A 115 0.07 -0.59 3.67
C THR A 115 1.20 -0.15 2.73
N SER A 116 1.43 -0.89 1.64
CA SER A 116 2.41 -0.49 0.62
C SER A 116 2.04 0.84 -0.04
N VAL A 117 0.75 1.06 -0.36
CA VAL A 117 0.26 2.35 -0.89
C VAL A 117 0.54 3.49 0.09
N LEU A 118 0.26 3.27 1.40
CA LEU A 118 0.56 4.25 2.44
C LEU A 118 2.07 4.52 2.54
N ALA A 119 2.90 3.49 2.50
CA ALA A 119 4.35 3.61 2.53
C ALA A 119 4.88 4.45 1.36
N TYR A 120 4.34 4.27 0.16
CA TYR A 120 4.64 5.13 -0.99
C TYR A 120 4.25 6.59 -0.73
N GLY A 121 3.07 6.84 -0.15
CA GLY A 121 2.62 8.18 0.20
C GLY A 121 3.56 8.87 1.19
N VAL A 122 3.97 8.17 2.24
CA VAL A 122 4.95 8.68 3.22
C VAL A 122 6.31 8.92 2.58
N SER A 123 6.79 8.00 1.72
CA SER A 123 8.07 8.15 1.00
C SER A 123 8.07 9.40 0.11
N ALA A 124 6.97 9.63 -0.62
CA ALA A 124 6.80 10.82 -1.46
C ALA A 124 6.77 12.10 -0.63
N LEU A 125 6.07 12.10 0.52
CA LEU A 125 6.02 13.23 1.42
C LEU A 125 7.41 13.58 1.96
N VAL A 126 8.15 12.58 2.44
CA VAL A 126 9.50 12.77 2.99
C VAL A 126 10.45 13.29 1.90
N ALA A 127 10.43 12.71 0.70
CA ALA A 127 11.24 13.21 -0.42
C ALA A 127 10.84 14.63 -0.83
N GLY A 128 9.55 14.94 -0.87
CA GLY A 128 9.03 16.28 -1.19
C GLY A 128 9.46 17.33 -0.17
N LEU A 129 9.41 17.02 1.13
CA LEU A 129 9.95 17.88 2.19
C LEU A 129 11.46 18.07 2.01
N GLY A 130 12.20 17.03 1.60
CA GLY A 130 13.61 17.11 1.26
C GLY A 130 13.88 18.15 0.18
N VAL A 131 13.11 18.15 -0.89
CA VAL A 131 13.21 19.15 -1.97
C VAL A 131 12.93 20.56 -1.44
N LEU A 132 11.86 20.73 -0.66
CA LEU A 132 11.51 22.04 -0.09
C LEU A 132 12.62 22.59 0.81
N PHE A 133 13.24 21.75 1.63
CA PHE A 133 14.35 22.17 2.51
C PHE A 133 15.62 22.48 1.71
N LEU A 134 15.90 21.79 0.62
CA LEU A 134 17.02 22.12 -0.26
C LEU A 134 16.82 23.49 -0.91
N LEU A 135 15.64 23.74 -1.47
CA LEU A 135 15.31 25.01 -2.10
C LEU A 135 15.32 26.17 -1.08
N GLY A 136 14.60 26.03 0.03
CA GLY A 136 14.55 27.05 1.09
C GLY A 136 15.93 27.33 1.71
N GLY A 137 16.72 26.29 1.95
CA GLY A 137 18.08 26.44 2.49
C GLY A 137 19.02 27.16 1.49
N SER A 138 18.86 26.94 0.19
CA SER A 138 19.63 27.62 -0.85
C SER A 138 19.33 29.13 -0.91
N GLU A 139 18.06 29.52 -0.78
CA GLU A 139 17.63 30.92 -0.73
C GLU A 139 18.19 31.66 0.50
N VAL A 140 18.09 31.03 1.70
CA VAL A 140 18.64 31.59 2.95
C VAL A 140 20.16 31.79 2.85
N ARG A 141 20.86 30.86 2.21
CA ARG A 141 22.31 30.98 1.99
C ARG A 141 22.64 32.08 1.00
N GLY A 142 21.88 32.22 -0.10
CA GLY A 142 22.07 33.27 -1.10
C GLY A 142 21.84 34.67 -0.54
N ALA A 143 20.82 34.85 0.28
CA ALA A 143 20.48 36.13 0.92
C ALA A 143 21.52 36.59 1.96
N SER A 144 22.48 35.76 2.34
CA SER A 144 23.54 36.06 3.33
C SER A 144 24.88 36.43 2.70
N GLN A 145 24.97 36.52 1.37
CA GLN A 145 26.10 37.01 0.60
C GLN A 145 25.91 38.48 0.22
#